data_7f1efa3f3a2271f20100ba0e93f9db9b
#
_entry.id   7f1efa3f3a2271f20100ba0e93f9db9b
#
_cell.length_a   1.000
_cell.length_b   1.000
_cell.length_c   1.000
_cell.angle_alpha   90.00
_cell.angle_beta   90.00
_cell.angle_gamma   90.00
#
_symmetry.space_group_name_H-M   'P 1'
#
loop_
_entity.id
_entity.type
_entity.pdbx_description
1 polymer ?
#
loop_
_entity_poly.entity_id
_entity_poly.type
_entity_poly.pdbx_seq_one_letter_code
_entity_poly.pdbx_strand_id
1 'polypeptide(L)'
;VTTPETATKTHPKNVKGVTFTDPISEVNKVIDEVQAKARAEGKDYKHYVVLAHLGVDTTTPVEWRGSTLAEALSKNPRLKGKRVTVIDGHSHTVESTTYGDNVTYNQTGSYLHNVGKITYKSRQLLGNPTQIAAADAKKLPANPTVEKLVKDIKQKYDAENAVEVVSNSPVELNGDRENVRVRETNLGNVVADSLYQYGQTGFSHPTDIAVTNGGGLRETIAKGKPITKGNVIAVLPFGNTISQIQVTGQQVLDMFEKSLGSILQVDKDGKKVLDENG
;
A
#
# COMPACT_ATOMS: atom_id res chain seq x y z
N VAL A 1 -6.83 5.23 11.61
CA VAL A 1 -6.23 6.39 10.93
C VAL A 1 -5.91 6.01 9.51
N THR A 2 -6.30 6.84 8.53
CA THR A 2 -5.97 6.61 7.12
C THR A 2 -5.25 7.82 6.55
N THR A 3 -4.41 7.59 5.54
CA THR A 3 -3.65 8.68 4.91
C THR A 3 -4.57 9.70 4.24
N PRO A 4 -4.34 11.01 4.43
CA PRO A 4 -5.03 12.07 3.70
C PRO A 4 -4.86 11.98 2.18
N GLU A 5 -3.82 11.31 1.69
CA GLU A 5 -3.65 11.02 0.26
C GLU A 5 -4.84 10.28 -0.36
N THR A 6 -5.67 9.62 0.46
CA THR A 6 -6.90 8.97 0.01
C THR A 6 -7.83 9.93 -0.72
N ALA A 7 -7.80 11.22 -0.37
CA ALA A 7 -8.58 12.26 -1.06
C ALA A 7 -8.33 12.31 -2.58
N THR A 8 -7.11 11.98 -3.00
CA THR A 8 -6.67 12.05 -4.41
C THR A 8 -6.26 10.70 -5.00
N LYS A 9 -6.05 9.67 -4.15
CA LYS A 9 -5.60 8.34 -4.59
C LYS A 9 -6.73 7.30 -4.71
N THR A 10 -7.98 7.73 -4.63
CA THR A 10 -9.16 6.90 -4.91
C THR A 10 -10.10 7.61 -5.87
N HIS A 11 -11.11 6.88 -6.38
CA HIS A 11 -12.08 7.48 -7.27
C HIS A 11 -12.86 8.60 -6.55
N PRO A 12 -13.01 9.81 -7.12
CA PRO A 12 -13.64 10.97 -6.44
C PRO A 12 -15.02 10.70 -5.84
N LYS A 13 -15.81 9.82 -6.46
CA LYS A 13 -17.13 9.43 -5.93
C LYS A 13 -17.03 8.73 -4.56
N ASN A 14 -15.93 8.02 -4.29
CA ASN A 14 -15.74 7.27 -3.04
C ASN A 14 -15.46 8.18 -1.84
N VAL A 15 -15.01 9.39 -2.09
CA VAL A 15 -14.64 10.38 -1.05
C VAL A 15 -15.54 11.62 -1.07
N LYS A 16 -16.61 11.60 -1.86
CA LYS A 16 -17.57 12.72 -1.91
C LYS A 16 -18.19 12.94 -0.53
N GLY A 17 -18.03 14.16 0.00
CA GLY A 17 -18.51 14.53 1.33
C GLY A 17 -17.62 14.05 2.49
N VAL A 18 -16.46 13.49 2.19
CA VAL A 18 -15.45 13.10 3.20
C VAL A 18 -14.36 14.16 3.25
N THR A 19 -14.01 14.59 4.46
CA THR A 19 -12.87 15.48 4.71
C THR A 19 -11.78 14.67 5.42
N PHE A 20 -10.55 14.78 4.92
CA PHE A 20 -9.37 14.18 5.55
C PHE A 20 -8.66 15.26 6.36
N THR A 21 -8.48 14.98 7.64
CA THR A 21 -7.83 15.86 8.60
C THR A 21 -6.40 15.43 8.86
N ASP A 22 -5.64 16.26 9.59
CA ASP A 22 -4.27 15.94 9.96
C ASP A 22 -4.22 14.71 10.90
N PRO A 23 -3.45 13.66 10.54
CA PRO A 23 -3.43 12.40 11.29
C PRO A 23 -2.95 12.56 12.74
N ILE A 24 -1.94 13.40 12.97
CA ILE A 24 -1.34 13.59 14.30
C ILE A 24 -2.32 14.29 15.23
N SER A 25 -2.94 15.36 14.75
CA SER A 25 -3.93 16.14 15.51
C SER A 25 -5.14 15.27 15.90
N GLU A 26 -5.67 14.50 14.94
CA GLU A 26 -6.84 13.65 15.20
C GLU A 26 -6.52 12.48 16.13
N VAL A 27 -5.37 11.85 16.01
CA VAL A 27 -4.97 10.78 16.95
C VAL A 27 -4.82 11.34 18.36
N ASN A 28 -4.20 12.50 18.52
CA ASN A 28 -4.07 13.14 19.82
C ASN A 28 -5.43 13.51 20.44
N LYS A 29 -6.35 14.04 19.63
CA LYS A 29 -7.71 14.33 20.06
C LYS A 29 -8.45 13.07 20.55
N VAL A 30 -8.38 11.97 19.79
CA VAL A 30 -9.01 10.70 20.18
C VAL A 30 -8.37 10.13 21.46
N ILE A 31 -7.05 10.24 21.62
CA ILE A 31 -6.37 9.86 22.87
C ILE A 31 -6.92 10.66 24.06
N ASP A 32 -7.10 11.97 23.90
CA ASP A 32 -7.67 12.84 24.94
C ASP A 32 -9.10 12.43 25.31
N GLU A 33 -9.93 12.16 24.32
CA GLU A 33 -11.30 11.69 24.53
C GLU A 33 -11.34 10.35 25.26
N VAL A 34 -10.49 9.40 24.84
CA VAL A 34 -10.38 8.07 25.47
C VAL A 34 -9.88 8.19 26.92
N GLN A 35 -8.90 9.07 27.19
CA GLN A 35 -8.40 9.30 28.55
C GLN A 35 -9.44 10.00 29.44
N ALA A 36 -10.19 10.94 28.89
CA ALA A 36 -11.27 11.61 29.62
C ALA A 36 -12.37 10.59 30.00
N LYS A 37 -12.78 9.75 29.06
CA LYS A 37 -13.75 8.67 29.31
C LYS A 37 -13.23 7.69 30.37
N ALA A 38 -11.97 7.25 30.25
CA ALA A 38 -11.37 6.34 31.22
C ALA A 38 -11.39 6.93 32.64
N ARG A 39 -11.00 8.21 32.80
CA ARG A 39 -11.05 8.89 34.10
C ARG A 39 -12.47 8.96 34.68
N ALA A 40 -13.47 9.24 33.85
CA ALA A 40 -14.86 9.26 34.26
C ALA A 40 -15.36 7.89 34.77
N GLU A 41 -14.78 6.80 34.24
CA GLU A 41 -15.07 5.42 34.65
C GLU A 41 -14.13 4.91 35.77
N GLY A 42 -13.28 5.76 36.35
CA GLY A 42 -12.30 5.36 37.35
C GLY A 42 -11.19 4.44 36.82
N LYS A 43 -10.92 4.47 35.50
CA LYS A 43 -9.92 3.66 34.79
C LYS A 43 -8.72 4.49 34.38
N ASP A 44 -7.56 3.85 34.23
CA ASP A 44 -6.37 4.41 33.63
C ASP A 44 -5.76 3.41 32.64
N TYR A 45 -5.95 3.66 31.36
CA TYR A 45 -5.39 2.81 30.30
C TYR A 45 -3.88 3.00 30.21
N LYS A 46 -3.15 1.90 30.20
CA LYS A 46 -1.67 1.86 30.13
C LYS A 46 -1.17 1.55 28.73
N HIS A 47 -2.03 0.98 27.87
CA HIS A 47 -1.69 0.62 26.50
C HIS A 47 -2.67 1.27 25.52
N TYR A 48 -2.11 1.82 24.46
CA TYR A 48 -2.83 2.34 23.32
C TYR A 48 -2.37 1.60 22.07
N VAL A 49 -3.30 1.18 21.25
CA VAL A 49 -3.01 0.60 19.93
C VAL A 49 -3.60 1.54 18.89
N VAL A 50 -2.75 2.03 18.01
CA VAL A 50 -3.14 2.87 16.88
C VAL A 50 -3.09 2.03 15.61
N LEU A 51 -4.25 1.76 15.03
CA LEU A 51 -4.35 1.12 13.73
C LEU A 51 -4.28 2.21 12.66
N ALA A 52 -3.28 2.14 11.80
CA ALA A 52 -3.00 3.14 10.79
C ALA A 52 -2.89 2.53 9.39
N HIS A 53 -3.06 3.37 8.38
CA HIS A 53 -2.74 3.10 6.98
C HIS A 53 -2.15 4.39 6.38
N LEU A 54 -0.96 4.75 6.85
CA LEU A 54 -0.25 5.98 6.53
C LEU A 54 0.99 5.71 5.66
N GLY A 55 1.75 4.69 6.03
CA GLY A 55 3.00 4.31 5.37
C GLY A 55 4.18 5.24 5.67
N VAL A 56 5.27 4.96 5.00
CA VAL A 56 6.54 5.70 5.07
C VAL A 56 7.12 5.97 3.68
N ASP A 57 6.30 5.95 2.65
CA ASP A 57 6.73 6.25 1.28
C ASP A 57 7.37 7.64 1.21
N THR A 58 8.46 7.76 0.49
CA THR A 58 9.16 9.05 0.32
C THR A 58 8.33 10.09 -0.42
N THR A 59 7.38 9.65 -1.27
CA THR A 59 6.42 10.50 -1.98
C THR A 59 5.25 10.97 -1.13
N THR A 60 5.05 10.38 0.05
CA THR A 60 4.04 10.85 1.03
C THR A 60 4.59 12.04 1.80
N PRO A 61 3.84 13.15 1.95
CA PRO A 61 4.22 14.26 2.81
C PRO A 61 4.67 13.78 4.19
N VAL A 62 5.79 14.32 4.69
CA VAL A 62 6.42 13.84 5.92
C VAL A 62 5.46 13.87 7.11
N GLU A 63 4.65 14.92 7.21
CA GLU A 63 3.64 15.10 8.26
C GLU A 63 2.53 14.05 8.26
N TRP A 64 2.35 13.32 7.16
CA TRP A 64 1.33 12.26 7.04
C TRP A 64 1.89 10.85 7.17
N ARG A 65 3.21 10.70 7.37
CA ARG A 65 3.84 9.38 7.52
C ARG A 65 3.56 8.77 8.88
N GLY A 66 3.42 7.45 8.92
CA GLY A 66 3.22 6.72 10.16
C GLY A 66 4.40 6.80 11.13
N SER A 67 5.62 6.93 10.62
CA SER A 67 6.83 7.19 11.41
C SER A 67 6.77 8.55 12.11
N THR A 68 6.32 9.59 11.43
CA THR A 68 6.14 10.93 12.00
C THR A 68 5.05 10.94 13.07
N LEU A 69 3.95 10.20 12.84
CA LEU A 69 2.93 10.00 13.87
C LEU A 69 3.52 9.31 15.10
N ALA A 70 4.28 8.24 14.94
CA ALA A 70 4.89 7.50 16.04
C ALA A 70 5.87 8.37 16.82
N GLU A 71 6.69 9.17 16.14
CA GLU A 71 7.60 10.12 16.75
C GLU A 71 6.83 11.20 17.56
N ALA A 72 5.77 11.78 16.99
CA ALA A 72 4.93 12.75 17.67
C ALA A 72 4.29 12.18 18.95
N LEU A 73 3.80 10.95 18.88
CA LEU A 73 3.21 10.24 20.03
C LEU A 73 4.26 9.97 21.12
N SER A 74 5.49 9.68 20.77
CA SER A 74 6.58 9.48 21.76
C SER A 74 6.93 10.75 22.53
N LYS A 75 6.69 11.90 21.93
CA LYS A 75 6.91 13.22 22.53
C LYS A 75 5.68 13.76 23.27
N ASN A 76 4.53 13.08 23.21
CA ASN A 76 3.31 13.53 23.85
C ASN A 76 3.37 13.29 25.37
N PRO A 77 3.36 14.36 26.20
CA PRO A 77 3.50 14.23 27.66
C PRO A 77 2.35 13.46 28.30
N ARG A 78 1.17 13.40 27.67
CA ARG A 78 0.00 12.64 28.17
C ARG A 78 0.19 11.13 28.05
N LEU A 79 1.14 10.69 27.25
CA LEU A 79 1.49 9.29 27.03
C LEU A 79 2.72 8.85 27.85
N LYS A 80 3.27 9.74 28.67
CA LYS A 80 4.37 9.41 29.57
C LYS A 80 3.98 8.26 30.50
N GLY A 81 4.81 7.22 30.56
CA GLY A 81 4.55 6.02 31.35
C GLY A 81 3.46 5.10 30.81
N LYS A 82 3.02 5.35 29.57
CA LYS A 82 2.06 4.50 28.83
C LYS A 82 2.75 3.89 27.61
N ARG A 83 2.31 2.72 27.20
CA ARG A 83 2.80 2.06 25.98
C ARG A 83 1.89 2.37 24.80
N VAL A 84 2.46 2.69 23.67
CA VAL A 84 1.75 2.91 22.40
C VAL A 84 2.32 1.99 21.34
N THR A 85 1.44 1.27 20.68
CA THR A 85 1.78 0.43 19.53
C THR A 85 1.08 0.96 18.30
N VAL A 86 1.86 1.43 17.33
CA VAL A 86 1.35 1.81 16.01
C VAL A 86 1.51 0.60 15.08
N ILE A 87 0.40 0.16 14.51
CA ILE A 87 0.34 -0.90 13.50
C ILE A 87 -0.09 -0.23 12.21
N ASP A 88 0.80 -0.19 11.25
CA ASP A 88 0.64 0.56 10.00
C ASP A 88 0.74 -0.35 8.77
N GLY A 89 0.51 0.22 7.60
CA GLY A 89 0.57 -0.44 6.29
C GLY A 89 0.84 0.57 5.17
N HIS A 90 0.26 0.39 4.01
CA HIS A 90 0.30 1.28 2.84
C HIS A 90 1.59 1.20 2.02
N SER A 91 2.75 1.47 2.60
CA SER A 91 4.04 1.48 1.88
C SER A 91 4.61 0.09 1.59
N HIS A 92 4.00 -0.98 2.11
CA HIS A 92 4.47 -2.36 1.99
C HIS A 92 5.88 -2.59 2.59
N THR A 93 6.27 -1.74 3.53
CA THR A 93 7.57 -1.79 4.20
C THR A 93 7.58 -2.86 5.28
N VAL A 94 8.71 -3.52 5.49
CA VAL A 94 8.95 -4.40 6.64
C VAL A 94 9.74 -3.60 7.66
N GLU A 95 9.09 -3.19 8.74
CA GLU A 95 9.70 -2.29 9.73
C GLU A 95 9.18 -2.59 11.13
N SER A 96 10.07 -2.47 12.11
CA SER A 96 9.72 -2.44 13.52
C SER A 96 10.71 -1.51 14.23
N THR A 97 10.25 -0.30 14.55
CA THR A 97 11.08 0.78 15.11
C THR A 97 10.49 1.26 16.41
N THR A 98 11.34 1.59 17.39
CA THR A 98 10.93 2.19 18.66
C THR A 98 11.27 3.68 18.67
N TYR A 99 10.28 4.49 19.03
CA TYR A 99 10.39 5.93 19.20
C TYR A 99 10.31 6.28 20.70
N GLY A 100 11.29 7.02 21.20
CA GLY A 100 11.41 7.24 22.64
C GLY A 100 11.58 5.92 23.41
N ASP A 101 10.95 5.83 24.58
CA ASP A 101 10.96 4.64 25.42
C ASP A 101 9.60 3.88 25.43
N ASN A 102 8.60 4.43 24.75
CA ASN A 102 7.22 4.02 24.95
C ASN A 102 6.40 3.77 23.67
N VAL A 103 6.86 4.12 22.48
CA VAL A 103 6.11 3.93 21.22
C VAL A 103 6.83 2.95 20.32
N THR A 104 6.12 1.95 19.81
CA THR A 104 6.61 1.07 18.75
C THR A 104 5.81 1.28 17.48
N TYR A 105 6.49 1.43 16.36
CA TYR A 105 5.93 1.52 15.01
C TYR A 105 6.21 0.24 14.25
N ASN A 106 5.19 -0.34 13.59
CA ASN A 106 5.30 -1.65 12.97
C ASN A 106 4.56 -1.71 11.65
N GLN A 107 5.24 -2.22 10.62
CA GLN A 107 4.69 -2.68 9.36
C GLN A 107 5.23 -4.06 9.02
N THR A 108 4.46 -4.90 8.34
CA THR A 108 4.80 -6.30 8.04
C THR A 108 4.93 -6.58 6.55
N GLY A 109 5.14 -5.55 5.74
CA GLY A 109 5.21 -5.71 4.28
C GLY A 109 3.83 -5.90 3.65
N SER A 110 3.73 -6.82 2.71
CA SER A 110 2.52 -7.10 1.94
C SER A 110 2.35 -8.59 1.66
N TYR A 111 1.18 -8.97 1.14
CA TYR A 111 0.87 -10.32 0.63
C TYR A 111 1.16 -11.47 1.61
N LEU A 112 1.07 -11.22 2.91
CA LEU A 112 1.38 -12.20 3.97
C LEU A 112 2.83 -12.75 3.90
N HIS A 113 3.76 -11.99 3.35
CA HIS A 113 5.18 -12.37 3.39
C HIS A 113 5.73 -12.38 4.82
N ASN A 114 5.12 -11.62 5.72
CA ASN A 114 5.44 -11.61 7.15
C ASN A 114 4.16 -11.52 7.99
N VAL A 115 4.22 -12.08 9.20
CA VAL A 115 3.21 -11.93 10.24
C VAL A 115 3.85 -11.22 11.43
N GLY A 116 3.26 -10.10 11.84
CA GLY A 116 3.69 -9.39 13.06
C GLY A 116 3.08 -10.04 14.30
N LYS A 117 3.90 -10.25 15.31
CA LYS A 117 3.48 -10.75 16.61
C LYS A 117 3.84 -9.77 17.70
N ILE A 118 2.83 -9.29 18.41
CA ILE A 118 2.95 -8.41 19.57
C ILE A 118 2.37 -9.16 20.76
N THR A 119 3.15 -9.28 21.83
CA THR A 119 2.74 -10.04 23.03
C THR A 119 2.57 -9.09 24.20
N TYR A 120 1.41 -9.13 24.82
CA TYR A 120 1.10 -8.42 26.07
C TYR A 120 0.85 -9.42 27.20
N LYS A 121 1.36 -9.14 28.39
CA LYS A 121 1.05 -9.88 29.60
C LYS A 121 0.66 -8.90 30.70
N SER A 122 -0.50 -9.12 31.33
CA SER A 122 -0.97 -8.30 32.47
C SER A 122 -0.82 -6.79 32.22
N ARG A 123 -1.21 -6.33 31.05
CA ARG A 123 -1.12 -4.92 30.61
C ARG A 123 0.32 -4.41 30.35
N GLN A 124 1.28 -5.30 30.24
CA GLN A 124 2.67 -4.95 29.85
C GLN A 124 3.01 -5.58 28.51
N LEU A 125 3.65 -4.81 27.63
CA LEU A 125 4.24 -5.32 26.42
C LEU A 125 5.43 -6.21 26.82
N LEU A 126 5.43 -7.46 26.35
CA LEU A 126 6.54 -8.40 26.56
C LEU A 126 7.49 -8.36 25.37
N GLY A 127 8.61 -7.70 25.57
CA GLY A 127 9.63 -7.57 24.54
C GLY A 127 9.20 -6.65 23.38
N ASN A 128 10.04 -6.58 22.38
CA ASN A 128 9.73 -5.87 21.14
C ASN A 128 8.81 -6.71 20.24
N PRO A 129 7.98 -6.06 19.41
CA PRO A 129 7.25 -6.75 18.36
C PRO A 129 8.19 -7.58 17.49
N THR A 130 7.78 -8.81 17.17
CA THR A 130 8.53 -9.71 16.33
C THR A 130 7.80 -9.97 15.02
N GLN A 131 8.56 -10.26 13.97
CA GLN A 131 8.01 -10.64 12.68
C GLN A 131 8.36 -12.09 12.36
N ILE A 132 7.39 -12.80 11.79
CA ILE A 132 7.54 -14.18 11.35
C ILE A 132 7.45 -14.16 9.82
N ALA A 133 8.55 -14.45 9.15
CA ALA A 133 8.55 -14.56 7.69
C ALA A 133 7.70 -15.74 7.21
N ALA A 134 7.11 -15.64 6.03
CA ALA A 134 6.29 -16.69 5.44
C ALA A 134 7.07 -18.03 5.33
N ALA A 135 8.37 -17.99 5.06
CA ALA A 135 9.22 -19.17 5.02
C ALA A 135 9.27 -19.91 6.36
N ASP A 136 9.25 -19.18 7.48
CA ASP A 136 9.25 -19.77 8.82
C ASP A 136 7.83 -20.17 9.26
N ALA A 137 6.83 -19.39 8.88
CA ALA A 137 5.42 -19.74 9.12
C ALA A 137 5.03 -21.07 8.47
N LYS A 138 5.56 -21.38 7.29
CA LYS A 138 5.38 -22.68 6.60
C LYS A 138 5.90 -23.88 7.37
N LYS A 139 6.79 -23.70 8.33
CA LYS A 139 7.30 -24.76 9.20
C LYS A 139 6.41 -25.06 10.39
N LEU A 140 5.44 -24.19 10.66
CA LEU A 140 4.48 -24.35 11.75
C LEU A 140 3.35 -25.30 11.35
N PRO A 141 2.76 -26.04 12.31
CA PRO A 141 1.62 -26.88 12.02
C PRO A 141 0.43 -26.02 11.58
N ALA A 142 -0.18 -26.37 10.44
CA ALA A 142 -1.36 -25.69 9.94
C ALA A 142 -2.60 -26.02 10.79
N ASN A 143 -3.51 -25.07 10.90
CA ASN A 143 -4.83 -25.36 11.44
C ASN A 143 -5.67 -26.07 10.36
N PRO A 144 -6.12 -27.33 10.58
CA PRO A 144 -6.77 -28.11 9.53
C PRO A 144 -8.04 -27.48 8.97
N THR A 145 -8.82 -26.80 9.83
CA THR A 145 -10.06 -26.14 9.39
C THR A 145 -9.79 -24.95 8.49
N VAL A 146 -8.80 -24.14 8.84
CA VAL A 146 -8.40 -22.98 8.02
C VAL A 146 -7.76 -23.45 6.71
N GLU A 147 -6.89 -24.45 6.79
CA GLU A 147 -6.23 -25.02 5.60
C GLU A 147 -7.24 -25.55 4.60
N LYS A 148 -8.26 -26.29 5.07
CA LYS A 148 -9.36 -26.78 4.21
C LYS A 148 -10.11 -25.62 3.56
N LEU A 149 -10.49 -24.60 4.33
CA LEU A 149 -11.20 -23.43 3.82
C LEU A 149 -10.39 -22.70 2.74
N VAL A 150 -9.12 -22.45 2.99
CA VAL A 150 -8.21 -21.80 2.02
C VAL A 150 -8.07 -22.64 0.76
N LYS A 151 -7.92 -23.97 0.89
CA LYS A 151 -7.82 -24.88 -0.23
C LYS A 151 -9.09 -24.89 -1.08
N ASP A 152 -10.27 -24.93 -0.45
CA ASP A 152 -11.55 -24.94 -1.16
C ASP A 152 -11.77 -23.61 -1.94
N ILE A 153 -11.43 -22.47 -1.33
CA ILE A 153 -11.49 -21.16 -1.99
C ILE A 153 -10.51 -21.09 -3.16
N LYS A 154 -9.26 -21.51 -2.92
CA LYS A 154 -8.21 -21.48 -3.95
C LYS A 154 -8.57 -22.37 -5.13
N GLN A 155 -9.11 -23.56 -4.89
CA GLN A 155 -9.52 -24.49 -5.95
C GLN A 155 -10.61 -23.88 -6.84
N LYS A 156 -11.59 -23.19 -6.26
CA LYS A 156 -12.63 -22.49 -7.03
C LYS A 156 -12.03 -21.35 -7.85
N TYR A 157 -11.20 -20.51 -7.21
CA TYR A 157 -10.55 -19.40 -7.89
C TYR A 157 -9.67 -19.87 -9.05
N ASP A 158 -8.86 -20.90 -8.84
CA ASP A 158 -7.97 -21.45 -9.87
C ASP A 158 -8.78 -22.04 -11.03
N ALA A 159 -9.88 -22.77 -10.76
CA ALA A 159 -10.74 -23.30 -11.80
C ALA A 159 -11.37 -22.21 -12.70
N GLU A 160 -11.78 -21.10 -12.11
CA GLU A 160 -12.38 -19.98 -12.84
C GLU A 160 -11.35 -19.14 -13.61
N ASN A 161 -10.11 -19.11 -13.15
CA ASN A 161 -9.09 -18.18 -13.65
C ASN A 161 -7.87 -18.87 -14.29
N ALA A 162 -7.88 -20.19 -14.44
CA ALA A 162 -6.83 -20.95 -15.13
C ALA A 162 -6.86 -20.83 -16.66
N VAL A 163 -7.82 -20.09 -17.21
CA VAL A 163 -7.90 -19.87 -18.66
C VAL A 163 -6.62 -19.22 -19.16
N GLU A 164 -5.90 -19.90 -20.03
CA GLU A 164 -4.69 -19.40 -20.66
C GLU A 164 -5.05 -18.30 -21.68
N VAL A 165 -4.41 -17.13 -21.54
CA VAL A 165 -4.55 -15.98 -22.44
C VAL A 165 -3.41 -15.98 -23.45
N VAL A 166 -2.19 -16.27 -22.98
CA VAL A 166 -0.97 -16.36 -23.78
C VAL A 166 -0.15 -17.54 -23.27
N SER A 167 0.31 -18.38 -24.18
CA SER A 167 1.03 -19.62 -23.82
C SER A 167 2.38 -19.39 -23.15
N ASN A 168 3.03 -18.28 -23.47
CA ASN A 168 4.35 -17.98 -22.91
C ASN A 168 4.68 -16.49 -23.04
N SER A 169 5.31 -15.92 -22.03
CA SER A 169 6.03 -14.65 -22.14
C SER A 169 7.53 -14.90 -22.35
N PRO A 170 8.13 -14.45 -23.47
CA PRO A 170 9.55 -14.65 -23.72
C PRO A 170 10.45 -13.83 -22.78
N VAL A 171 9.89 -12.85 -22.09
CA VAL A 171 10.56 -11.97 -21.13
C VAL A 171 9.74 -11.87 -19.86
N GLU A 172 10.39 -11.48 -18.77
CA GLU A 172 9.69 -11.04 -17.58
C GLU A 172 9.02 -9.68 -17.84
N LEU A 173 7.76 -9.52 -17.47
CA LEU A 173 7.06 -8.24 -17.52
C LEU A 173 7.07 -7.63 -16.11
N ASN A 174 7.92 -6.62 -15.95
CA ASN A 174 8.21 -6.03 -14.63
C ASN A 174 7.03 -5.20 -14.11
N GLY A 175 6.42 -5.66 -13.05
CA GLY A 175 5.35 -5.01 -12.29
C GLY A 175 5.77 -4.61 -10.87
N ASP A 176 7.06 -4.64 -10.57
CA ASP A 176 7.57 -4.30 -9.24
C ASP A 176 7.20 -2.88 -8.86
N ARG A 177 6.68 -2.72 -7.64
CA ARG A 177 6.22 -1.45 -7.08
C ARG A 177 7.25 -0.33 -7.24
N GLU A 178 8.52 -0.65 -6.97
CA GLU A 178 9.63 0.31 -7.00
C GLU A 178 10.02 0.74 -8.42
N ASN A 179 9.52 0.05 -9.44
CA ASN A 179 9.78 0.34 -10.83
C ASN A 179 8.58 1.04 -11.49
N VAL A 180 7.40 0.43 -11.46
CA VAL A 180 6.21 0.91 -12.21
C VAL A 180 5.74 2.31 -11.80
N ARG A 181 6.16 2.81 -10.64
CA ARG A 181 5.74 4.12 -10.12
C ARG A 181 6.69 5.26 -10.46
N VAL A 182 7.92 4.95 -10.85
CA VAL A 182 8.99 5.95 -10.97
C VAL A 182 9.76 5.88 -12.29
N ARG A 183 9.48 4.86 -13.10
CA ARG A 183 10.14 4.68 -14.41
C ARG A 183 9.26 3.90 -15.37
N GLU A 184 9.62 3.97 -16.65
CA GLU A 184 9.05 3.11 -17.68
C GLU A 184 9.34 1.63 -17.38
N THR A 185 8.35 0.77 -17.59
CA THR A 185 8.48 -0.70 -17.51
C THR A 185 7.79 -1.35 -18.70
N ASN A 186 8.30 -2.52 -19.12
CA ASN A 186 7.69 -3.26 -20.22
C ASN A 186 6.26 -3.73 -19.90
N LEU A 187 5.94 -4.04 -18.62
CA LEU A 187 4.54 -4.33 -18.23
C LEU A 187 3.66 -3.08 -18.39
N GLY A 188 4.17 -1.91 -17.97
CA GLY A 188 3.44 -0.64 -18.14
C GLY A 188 3.10 -0.38 -19.60
N ASN A 189 4.06 -0.61 -20.50
CA ASN A 189 3.86 -0.44 -21.93
C ASN A 189 2.81 -1.43 -22.47
N VAL A 190 2.90 -2.72 -22.14
CA VAL A 190 1.91 -3.72 -22.57
C VAL A 190 0.50 -3.35 -22.12
N VAL A 191 0.33 -2.86 -20.89
CA VAL A 191 -0.98 -2.45 -20.38
C VAL A 191 -1.47 -1.18 -21.09
N ALA A 192 -0.65 -0.17 -21.27
CA ALA A 192 -1.01 1.05 -22.00
C ALA A 192 -1.37 0.74 -23.46
N ASP A 193 -0.58 -0.09 -24.14
CA ASP A 193 -0.85 -0.54 -25.51
C ASP A 193 -2.18 -1.31 -25.61
N SER A 194 -2.52 -2.15 -24.63
CA SER A 194 -3.78 -2.85 -24.60
C SER A 194 -4.98 -1.91 -24.47
N LEU A 195 -4.85 -0.86 -23.64
CA LEU A 195 -5.86 0.19 -23.52
C LEU A 195 -5.99 0.99 -24.79
N TYR A 196 -4.87 1.34 -25.43
CA TYR A 196 -4.84 2.03 -26.72
C TYR A 196 -5.54 1.22 -27.81
N GLN A 197 -5.22 -0.07 -27.93
CA GLN A 197 -5.85 -0.97 -28.92
C GLN A 197 -7.37 -1.12 -28.68
N TYR A 198 -7.78 -1.30 -27.43
CA TYR A 198 -9.21 -1.30 -27.10
C TYR A 198 -9.87 0.01 -27.51
N GLY A 199 -9.19 1.14 -27.27
CA GLY A 199 -9.67 2.48 -27.60
C GLY A 199 -9.89 2.73 -29.09
N GLN A 200 -9.31 1.92 -29.99
CA GLN A 200 -9.53 2.06 -31.44
C GLN A 200 -10.94 1.63 -31.87
N THR A 201 -11.58 0.72 -31.14
CA THR A 201 -12.87 0.13 -31.53
C THR A 201 -13.89 0.09 -30.38
N GLY A 202 -13.46 0.27 -29.15
CA GLY A 202 -14.30 0.13 -27.94
C GLY A 202 -15.17 1.37 -27.64
N PHE A 203 -14.94 2.48 -28.33
CA PHE A 203 -15.65 3.74 -28.17
C PHE A 203 -16.16 4.29 -29.49
N SER A 204 -16.92 5.38 -29.46
CA SER A 204 -17.47 6.01 -30.64
C SER A 204 -16.42 6.67 -31.56
N HIS A 205 -15.26 6.98 -31.00
CA HIS A 205 -14.12 7.57 -31.73
C HIS A 205 -12.84 6.82 -31.39
N PRO A 206 -11.90 6.67 -32.34
CA PRO A 206 -10.58 6.13 -32.03
C PRO A 206 -9.85 6.96 -30.97
N THR A 207 -9.02 6.30 -30.18
CA THR A 207 -8.22 6.93 -29.13
C THR A 207 -6.85 7.33 -29.68
N ASP A 208 -6.42 8.57 -29.42
CA ASP A 208 -5.10 9.06 -29.82
C ASP A 208 -3.99 8.66 -28.82
N ILE A 209 -4.32 8.64 -27.52
CA ILE A 209 -3.37 8.37 -26.43
C ILE A 209 -4.05 7.50 -25.39
N ALA A 210 -3.33 6.53 -24.84
CA ALA A 210 -3.77 5.76 -23.66
C ALA A 210 -2.78 5.91 -22.51
N VAL A 211 -3.31 6.05 -21.31
CA VAL A 211 -2.52 6.19 -20.09
C VAL A 211 -3.06 5.32 -18.97
N THR A 212 -2.17 4.82 -18.13
CA THR A 212 -2.51 4.17 -16.87
C THR A 212 -1.54 4.59 -15.78
N ASN A 213 -1.98 4.56 -14.53
CA ASN A 213 -1.09 4.87 -13.41
C ASN A 213 -0.28 3.63 -12.98
N GLY A 214 1.01 3.78 -12.72
CA GLY A 214 1.89 2.70 -12.26
C GLY A 214 1.41 2.02 -10.98
N GLY A 215 0.75 2.76 -10.07
CA GLY A 215 0.16 2.20 -8.86
C GLY A 215 -1.01 1.23 -9.10
N GLY A 216 -1.57 1.18 -10.30
CA GLY A 216 -2.56 0.21 -10.73
C GLY A 216 -1.98 -1.16 -11.07
N LEU A 217 -0.69 -1.23 -11.39
CA LEU A 217 0.03 -2.46 -11.72
C LEU A 217 0.56 -3.09 -10.43
N ARG A 218 0.15 -4.32 -10.13
CA ARG A 218 0.32 -4.86 -8.78
C ARG A 218 1.14 -6.14 -8.70
N GLU A 219 1.46 -6.76 -9.85
CA GLU A 219 2.19 -8.04 -9.91
C GLU A 219 3.09 -8.09 -11.14
N THR A 220 4.20 -8.80 -11.03
CA THR A 220 5.13 -9.10 -12.13
C THR A 220 4.72 -10.39 -12.82
N ILE A 221 4.77 -10.44 -14.15
CA ILE A 221 4.54 -11.67 -14.92
C ILE A 221 5.88 -12.33 -15.22
N ALA A 222 6.08 -13.53 -14.70
CA ALA A 222 7.32 -14.26 -14.85
C ALA A 222 7.56 -14.72 -16.29
N LYS A 223 8.83 -14.67 -16.72
CA LYS A 223 9.29 -15.24 -17.99
C LYS A 223 9.01 -16.75 -18.08
N GLY A 224 8.69 -17.22 -19.28
CA GLY A 224 8.67 -18.65 -19.61
C GLY A 224 7.50 -19.43 -19.06
N LYS A 225 6.44 -18.74 -18.60
CA LYS A 225 5.21 -19.39 -18.09
C LYS A 225 3.99 -18.92 -18.86
N PRO A 226 2.93 -19.74 -18.95
CA PRO A 226 1.65 -19.31 -19.48
C PRO A 226 1.11 -18.11 -18.68
N ILE A 227 0.53 -17.17 -19.39
CA ILE A 227 -0.21 -16.05 -18.79
C ILE A 227 -1.68 -16.44 -18.76
N THR A 228 -2.25 -16.54 -17.58
CA THR A 228 -3.65 -16.89 -17.37
C THR A 228 -4.49 -15.64 -17.07
N LYS A 229 -5.81 -15.79 -17.16
CA LYS A 229 -6.76 -14.78 -16.69
C LYS A 229 -6.47 -14.37 -15.23
N GLY A 230 -6.08 -15.33 -14.38
CA GLY A 230 -5.68 -15.07 -13.00
C GLY A 230 -4.46 -14.16 -12.89
N ASN A 231 -3.46 -14.30 -13.76
CA ASN A 231 -2.31 -13.40 -13.79
C ASN A 231 -2.72 -11.97 -14.19
N VAL A 232 -3.60 -11.83 -15.19
CA VAL A 232 -4.11 -10.50 -15.60
C VAL A 232 -4.87 -9.83 -14.44
N ILE A 233 -5.71 -10.58 -13.72
CA ILE A 233 -6.42 -10.08 -12.54
C ILE A 233 -5.44 -9.70 -11.43
N ALA A 234 -4.37 -10.46 -11.22
CA ALA A 234 -3.35 -10.14 -10.23
C ALA A 234 -2.59 -8.84 -10.58
N VAL A 235 -2.32 -8.60 -11.87
CA VAL A 235 -1.71 -7.35 -12.35
C VAL A 235 -2.66 -6.16 -12.18
N LEU A 236 -3.95 -6.31 -12.47
CA LEU A 236 -4.97 -5.24 -12.46
C LEU A 236 -6.16 -5.61 -11.54
N PRO A 237 -5.97 -5.70 -10.21
CA PRO A 237 -6.97 -6.28 -9.31
C PRO A 237 -8.12 -5.33 -8.92
N PHE A 238 -8.07 -4.06 -9.31
CA PHE A 238 -9.00 -3.05 -8.78
C PHE A 238 -10.36 -2.98 -9.47
N GLY A 239 -10.60 -3.77 -10.53
CA GLY A 239 -11.85 -3.76 -11.26
C GLY A 239 -12.21 -2.39 -11.86
N ASN A 240 -11.21 -1.61 -12.24
CA ASN A 240 -11.39 -0.32 -12.88
C ASN A 240 -12.05 -0.48 -14.25
N THR A 241 -12.84 0.53 -14.64
CA THR A 241 -13.40 0.62 -15.98
C THR A 241 -12.49 1.44 -16.90
N ILE A 242 -12.46 1.06 -18.17
CA ILE A 242 -11.80 1.87 -19.21
C ILE A 242 -12.73 3.04 -19.56
N SER A 243 -12.18 4.24 -19.60
CA SER A 243 -12.92 5.44 -19.96
C SER A 243 -12.19 6.21 -21.04
N GLN A 244 -12.94 6.81 -21.97
CA GLN A 244 -12.42 7.74 -22.97
C GLN A 244 -12.88 9.15 -22.63
N ILE A 245 -11.98 10.11 -22.71
CA ILE A 245 -12.25 11.54 -22.49
C ILE A 245 -11.63 12.36 -23.61
N GLN A 246 -12.23 13.49 -23.89
CA GLN A 246 -11.65 14.48 -24.81
C GLN A 246 -10.90 15.55 -24.00
N VAL A 247 -9.67 15.83 -24.39
CA VAL A 247 -8.80 16.79 -23.70
C VAL A 247 -8.08 17.67 -24.71
N THR A 248 -7.64 18.84 -24.27
CA THR A 248 -6.81 19.76 -25.10
C THR A 248 -5.34 19.36 -24.99
N GLY A 249 -4.51 19.83 -25.96
CA GLY A 249 -3.06 19.64 -25.90
C GLY A 249 -2.44 20.21 -24.61
N GLN A 250 -2.93 21.34 -24.10
CA GLN A 250 -2.45 21.90 -22.84
C GLN A 250 -2.75 20.96 -21.66
N GLN A 251 -3.93 20.36 -21.60
CA GLN A 251 -4.29 19.40 -20.55
C GLN A 251 -3.41 18.13 -20.62
N VAL A 252 -2.98 17.71 -21.80
CA VAL A 252 -2.00 16.61 -21.96
C VAL A 252 -0.65 17.01 -21.38
N LEU A 253 -0.17 18.22 -21.64
CA LEU A 253 1.08 18.72 -21.05
C LEU A 253 0.99 18.80 -19.53
N ASP A 254 -0.09 19.36 -19.00
CA ASP A 254 -0.32 19.46 -17.55
C ASP A 254 -0.38 18.08 -16.88
N MET A 255 -0.96 17.09 -17.58
CA MET A 255 -0.99 15.71 -17.13
C MET A 255 0.43 15.12 -17.05
N PHE A 256 1.28 15.35 -18.05
CA PHE A 256 2.66 14.89 -18.05
C PHE A 256 3.47 15.59 -16.95
N GLU A 257 3.38 16.89 -16.80
CA GLU A 257 4.02 17.61 -15.70
C GLU A 257 3.68 16.99 -14.33
N LYS A 258 2.40 16.72 -14.11
CA LYS A 258 1.97 16.08 -12.88
C LYS A 258 2.48 14.65 -12.74
N SER A 259 2.45 13.86 -13.81
CA SER A 259 2.85 12.46 -13.81
C SER A 259 4.34 12.27 -13.59
N LEU A 260 5.15 13.16 -14.13
CA LEU A 260 6.62 13.09 -14.11
C LEU A 260 7.22 13.68 -12.82
N GLY A 261 6.41 14.28 -11.95
CA GLY A 261 6.87 14.87 -10.69
C GLY A 261 7.46 13.87 -9.67
N SER A 262 7.34 12.57 -9.93
CA SER A 262 7.89 11.49 -9.08
C SER A 262 8.79 10.53 -9.86
N ILE A 263 9.35 10.94 -10.98
CA ILE A 263 10.30 10.13 -11.75
C ILE A 263 11.59 9.94 -10.96
N LEU A 264 12.07 8.68 -10.93
CA LEU A 264 13.38 8.37 -10.41
C LEU A 264 14.45 8.94 -11.32
N GLN A 265 15.18 9.95 -10.84
CA GLN A 265 16.37 10.45 -11.49
C GLN A 265 17.55 9.52 -11.18
N VAL A 266 18.33 9.21 -12.20
CA VAL A 266 19.58 8.46 -12.06
C VAL A 266 20.71 9.26 -12.69
N ASP A 267 21.91 9.16 -12.09
CA ASP A 267 23.14 9.74 -12.66
C ASP A 267 23.64 8.92 -13.86
N LYS A 268 24.75 9.36 -14.45
CA LYS A 268 25.40 8.68 -15.59
C LYS A 268 25.81 7.23 -15.31
N ASP A 269 25.96 6.86 -14.06
CA ASP A 269 26.34 5.52 -13.60
C ASP A 269 25.12 4.68 -13.19
N GLY A 270 23.90 5.19 -13.39
CA GLY A 270 22.64 4.53 -13.04
C GLY A 270 22.28 4.55 -11.56
N LYS A 271 23.00 5.32 -10.73
CA LYS A 271 22.69 5.49 -9.32
C LYS A 271 21.59 6.52 -9.11
N LYS A 272 20.78 6.29 -8.10
CA LYS A 272 19.72 7.27 -7.71
C LYS A 272 20.35 8.63 -7.39
N VAL A 273 19.80 9.66 -7.99
CA VAL A 273 20.08 11.04 -7.57
C VAL A 273 19.12 11.35 -6.43
N LEU A 274 19.67 11.64 -5.26
CA LEU A 274 18.91 12.03 -4.09
C LEU A 274 18.82 13.56 -4.04
N ASP A 275 17.70 14.08 -3.54
CA ASP A 275 17.57 15.50 -3.25
C ASP A 275 18.27 15.86 -1.92
N GLU A 276 18.17 17.11 -1.52
CA GLU A 276 18.77 17.64 -0.27
C GLU A 276 18.24 16.97 1.01
N ASN A 277 17.16 16.18 0.91
CA ASN A 277 16.56 15.45 2.02
C ASN A 277 16.88 13.94 1.97
N GLY A 278 17.64 13.47 0.98
CA GLY A 278 18.01 12.07 0.78
C GLY A 278 16.90 11.21 0.20
#